data_5ec21de15821ca527c26e702321df17d
#
_entry.id   5ec21de15821ca527c26e702321df17d
#
_cell.length_a   1.000
_cell.length_b   1.000
_cell.length_c   1.000
_cell.angle_alpha   90.00
_cell.angle_beta   90.00
_cell.angle_gamma   90.00
#
_symmetry.space_group_name_H-M   'P 1'
#
loop_
_entity.id
_entity.type
_entity.pdbx_description
1 polymer ?
#
loop_
_entity_poly.entity_id
_entity_poly.type
_entity_poly.pdbx_seq_one_letter_code
_entity_poly.pdbx_strand_id
1 'polypeptide(L)'
;MTISTSGYTASELLAVMSARLLRDGQVVFAGVGIPLLAATLAQRLHAPGLTILFEGGVIGAFIEPGKLPPSTNEQRCTRRANMVLSSTDVLLLLQRGYVDIGFMGGAQIDQFGNLNSSFIGDLSGAIGRPATRLPGTGGGNDIASLTQMIVAMKHEKRRFVNRVDFVTSPGFLCGAESRREAGLIAGGMYRVVTDLGLFGFDERSKRMQLQALHPGVTVGQVQESTGFELVVAPDLPVTDPPTAGELAALRHLDPDRLYTA
;
A
#
# COMPACT_ATOMS: atom_id res chain seq x y z
N MET A 1 -18.44 -8.84 10.64
CA MET A 1 -18.01 -9.68 11.77
C MET A 1 -16.54 -9.39 12.01
N THR A 2 -16.22 -8.72 13.10
CA THR A 2 -14.81 -8.43 13.45
C THR A 2 -14.27 -9.73 14.05
N ILE A 3 -13.32 -10.37 13.34
CA ILE A 3 -12.62 -11.54 13.88
C ILE A 3 -11.80 -11.03 15.06
N SER A 4 -12.26 -11.28 16.27
CA SER A 4 -11.48 -11.05 17.49
C SER A 4 -10.37 -12.09 17.55
N THR A 5 -9.27 -11.82 16.89
CA THR A 5 -8.04 -12.58 17.07
C THR A 5 -7.34 -12.02 18.31
N SER A 6 -7.04 -12.90 19.25
CA SER A 6 -6.50 -12.61 20.57
C SER A 6 -5.32 -11.61 20.52
N GLY A 7 -5.57 -10.36 20.95
CA GLY A 7 -4.53 -9.41 21.29
C GLY A 7 -4.21 -8.29 20.32
N TYR A 8 -4.71 -8.27 19.06
CA TYR A 8 -4.47 -7.21 18.07
C TYR A 8 -5.71 -6.92 17.19
N THR A 9 -5.76 -5.73 16.60
CA THR A 9 -6.81 -5.31 15.64
C THR A 9 -6.41 -5.65 14.20
N ALA A 10 -7.38 -5.63 13.28
CA ALA A 10 -7.13 -5.80 11.84
C ALA A 10 -6.16 -4.73 11.28
N SER A 11 -6.27 -3.49 11.77
CA SER A 11 -5.37 -2.40 11.37
C SER A 11 -3.95 -2.60 11.91
N GLU A 12 -3.78 -3.11 13.13
CA GLU A 12 -2.48 -3.47 13.70
C GLU A 12 -1.83 -4.62 12.91
N LEU A 13 -2.61 -5.65 12.58
CA LEU A 13 -2.15 -6.75 11.72
C LEU A 13 -1.67 -6.22 10.37
N LEU A 14 -2.48 -5.41 9.70
CA LEU A 14 -2.15 -4.82 8.40
C LEU A 14 -0.86 -4.00 8.46
N ALA A 15 -0.65 -3.19 9.51
CA ALA A 15 0.56 -2.40 9.67
C ALA A 15 1.81 -3.29 9.89
N VAL A 16 1.71 -4.31 10.73
CA VAL A 16 2.84 -5.24 11.01
C VAL A 16 3.17 -6.06 9.77
N MET A 17 2.18 -6.65 9.10
CA MET A 17 2.41 -7.44 7.88
C MET A 17 3.03 -6.59 6.76
N SER A 18 2.61 -5.34 6.66
CA SER A 18 3.19 -4.37 5.73
C SER A 18 4.64 -4.03 6.06
N ALA A 19 4.95 -3.82 7.34
CA ALA A 19 6.31 -3.53 7.79
C ALA A 19 7.29 -4.68 7.48
N ARG A 20 6.86 -5.93 7.65
CA ARG A 20 7.66 -7.14 7.37
C ARG A 20 8.08 -7.28 5.89
N LEU A 21 7.41 -6.59 4.96
CA LEU A 21 7.79 -6.60 3.54
C LEU A 21 8.95 -5.65 3.22
N LEU A 22 9.25 -4.72 4.10
CA LEU A 22 10.29 -3.71 3.90
C LEU A 22 11.64 -4.25 4.39
N ARG A 23 12.72 -3.86 3.71
CA ARG A 23 14.08 -4.33 3.99
C ARG A 23 14.99 -3.17 4.34
N ASP A 24 16.03 -3.49 5.10
CA ASP A 24 17.07 -2.52 5.43
C ASP A 24 17.76 -1.96 4.16
N GLY A 25 18.09 -0.70 4.20
CA GLY A 25 18.73 0.01 3.07
C GLY A 25 17.80 0.39 1.92
N GLN A 26 16.53 -0.02 1.91
CA GLN A 26 15.57 0.41 0.87
C GLN A 26 15.21 1.88 1.01
N VAL A 27 14.90 2.49 -0.14
CA VAL A 27 14.33 3.82 -0.27
C VAL A 27 12.83 3.68 -0.56
N VAL A 28 11.99 4.15 0.36
CA VAL A 28 10.54 3.94 0.34
C VAL A 28 9.80 5.27 0.21
N PHE A 29 9.00 5.40 -0.82
CA PHE A 29 8.06 6.52 -0.96
C PHE A 29 6.77 6.14 -0.24
N ALA A 30 6.54 6.72 0.94
CA ALA A 30 5.42 6.34 1.81
C ALA A 30 4.28 7.36 1.78
N GLY A 31 3.07 6.87 1.47
CA GLY A 31 1.83 7.60 1.68
C GLY A 31 1.45 7.68 3.17
N VAL A 32 0.57 8.61 3.51
CA VAL A 32 0.01 8.77 4.87
C VAL A 32 -0.82 7.55 5.28
N GLY A 33 -0.95 7.30 6.58
CA GLY A 33 -1.73 6.16 7.11
C GLY A 33 -0.89 4.90 7.35
N ILE A 34 -1.43 3.75 6.99
CA ILE A 34 -0.74 2.45 7.15
C ILE A 34 0.63 2.41 6.46
N PRO A 35 0.82 2.95 5.23
CA PRO A 35 2.14 2.98 4.60
C PRO A 35 3.21 3.67 5.45
N LEU A 36 2.92 4.86 5.96
CA LEU A 36 3.83 5.60 6.83
C LEU A 36 4.10 4.85 8.14
N LEU A 37 3.05 4.34 8.77
CA LEU A 37 3.16 3.61 10.03
C LEU A 37 4.02 2.35 9.86
N ALA A 38 3.78 1.59 8.79
CA ALA A 38 4.55 0.38 8.46
C ALA A 38 6.02 0.69 8.18
N ALA A 39 6.32 1.73 7.39
CA ALA A 39 7.69 2.13 7.09
C ALA A 39 8.43 2.59 8.37
N THR A 40 7.75 3.39 9.21
CA THR A 40 8.31 3.82 10.50
C THR A 40 8.52 2.65 11.46
N LEU A 41 7.60 1.68 11.49
CA LEU A 41 7.72 0.47 12.30
C LEU A 41 8.91 -0.39 11.83
N ALA A 42 9.07 -0.57 10.52
CA ALA A 42 10.21 -1.30 9.96
C ALA A 42 11.55 -0.66 10.34
N GLN A 43 11.67 0.68 10.26
CA GLN A 43 12.88 1.41 10.71
C GLN A 43 13.22 1.12 12.18
N ARG A 44 12.22 0.93 13.03
CA ARG A 44 12.41 0.72 14.46
C ARG A 44 12.79 -0.70 14.82
N LEU A 45 12.38 -1.68 14.03
CA LEU A 45 12.49 -3.08 14.36
C LEU A 45 13.64 -3.80 13.62
N HIS A 46 13.68 -3.72 12.31
CA HIS A 46 14.57 -4.58 11.52
C HIS A 46 15.22 -3.89 10.31
N ALA A 47 14.83 -2.67 9.99
CA ALA A 47 15.32 -1.93 8.82
C ALA A 47 15.81 -0.51 9.20
N PRO A 48 16.82 -0.36 10.09
CA PRO A 48 17.25 0.96 10.59
C PRO A 48 17.84 1.86 9.51
N GLY A 49 18.35 1.31 8.41
CA GLY A 49 18.85 2.04 7.24
C GLY A 49 17.78 2.36 6.19
N LEU A 50 16.51 1.98 6.41
CA LEU A 50 15.42 2.30 5.51
C LEU A 50 15.22 3.82 5.43
N THR A 51 15.21 4.36 4.20
CA THR A 51 15.02 5.80 3.95
C THR A 51 13.58 6.07 3.52
N ILE A 52 12.84 6.86 4.30
CA ILE A 52 11.46 7.24 3.99
C ILE A 52 11.45 8.58 3.25
N LEU A 53 10.78 8.62 2.09
CA LEU A 53 10.51 9.82 1.30
C LEU A 53 9.04 10.20 1.39
N PHE A 54 8.78 11.51 1.39
CA PHE A 54 7.43 12.06 1.29
C PHE A 54 7.29 12.98 0.09
N GLU A 55 6.11 12.98 -0.51
CA GLU A 55 5.76 13.84 -1.64
C GLU A 55 6.00 15.34 -1.37
N GLY A 56 5.87 15.77 -0.11
CA GLY A 56 6.17 17.13 0.33
C GLY A 56 7.65 17.54 0.28
N GLY A 57 8.54 16.67 -0.20
CA GLY A 57 9.96 17.01 -0.38
C GLY A 57 10.90 16.46 0.69
N VAL A 58 10.39 15.81 1.72
CA VAL A 58 11.21 15.32 2.84
C VAL A 58 11.83 13.97 2.50
N ILE A 59 13.15 13.85 2.72
CA ILE A 59 13.93 12.62 2.53
C ILE A 59 14.61 12.24 3.84
N GLY A 60 14.52 10.97 4.20
CA GLY A 60 15.08 10.44 5.44
C GLY A 60 14.30 10.91 6.66
N ALA A 61 12.98 10.96 6.54
CA ALA A 61 12.10 11.32 7.66
C ALA A 61 12.28 10.35 8.83
N PHE A 62 12.35 10.90 10.03
CA PHE A 62 12.39 10.16 11.27
C PHE A 62 11.22 10.58 12.15
N ILE A 63 10.17 9.76 12.13
CA ILE A 63 8.96 10.05 12.90
C ILE A 63 9.13 9.60 14.34
N GLU A 64 8.99 10.55 15.27
CA GLU A 64 9.03 10.27 16.71
C GLU A 64 7.73 9.57 17.16
N PRO A 65 7.79 8.70 18.18
CA PRO A 65 6.61 8.09 18.77
C PRO A 65 5.58 9.14 19.21
N GLY A 66 4.30 8.88 18.92
CA GLY A 66 3.20 9.80 19.22
C GLY A 66 3.21 11.09 18.37
N LYS A 67 4.02 11.17 17.32
CA LYS A 67 4.12 12.34 16.44
C LYS A 67 3.82 12.01 14.98
N LEU A 68 3.01 11.00 14.74
CA LEU A 68 2.56 10.67 13.38
C LEU A 68 1.87 11.88 12.73
N PRO A 69 2.29 12.28 11.52
CA PRO A 69 1.74 13.45 10.84
C PRO A 69 0.41 13.09 10.16
N PRO A 70 -0.62 13.94 10.20
CA PRO A 70 -1.86 13.70 9.47
C PRO A 70 -1.72 13.87 7.94
N SER A 71 -0.59 14.42 7.50
CA SER A 71 -0.23 14.60 6.09
C SER A 71 1.27 14.46 5.90
N THR A 72 1.69 13.92 4.75
CA THR A 72 3.11 13.83 4.36
C THR A 72 3.72 15.19 3.98
N ASN A 73 2.89 16.23 3.84
CA ASN A 73 3.32 17.61 3.56
C ASN A 73 3.41 18.47 4.83
N GLU A 74 3.30 17.87 6.01
CA GLU A 74 3.34 18.60 7.27
C GLU A 74 4.75 18.83 7.76
N GLN A 75 4.97 20.00 8.36
CA GLN A 75 6.30 20.47 8.78
C GLN A 75 6.98 19.54 9.80
N ARG A 76 6.25 18.81 10.66
CA ARG A 76 6.85 17.85 11.59
C ARG A 76 7.63 16.74 10.90
N CYS A 77 7.33 16.46 9.62
CA CYS A 77 8.05 15.48 8.81
C CYS A 77 9.50 15.92 8.53
N THR A 78 9.81 17.22 8.59
CA THR A 78 11.17 17.75 8.34
C THR A 78 12.11 17.55 9.52
N ARG A 79 11.57 17.21 10.69
CA ARG A 79 12.40 17.03 11.87
C ARG A 79 13.36 15.84 11.69
N ARG A 80 14.65 16.11 11.87
CA ARG A 80 15.74 15.13 11.67
C ARG A 80 15.80 14.51 10.26
N ALA A 81 15.16 15.15 9.29
CA ALA A 81 15.26 14.73 7.90
C ALA A 81 16.70 14.89 7.38
N ASN A 82 17.12 14.00 6.50
CA ASN A 82 18.42 14.12 5.84
C ASN A 82 18.44 15.26 4.84
N MET A 83 17.33 15.47 4.13
CA MET A 83 17.14 16.54 3.16
C MET A 83 15.69 17.01 3.14
N VAL A 84 15.52 18.28 2.73
CA VAL A 84 14.21 18.86 2.37
C VAL A 84 14.38 19.51 1.00
N LEU A 85 13.65 18.99 0.03
CA LEU A 85 13.68 19.39 -1.38
C LEU A 85 12.32 19.94 -1.80
N SER A 86 12.19 20.35 -3.07
CA SER A 86 10.87 20.58 -3.63
C SER A 86 10.14 19.25 -3.93
N SER A 87 8.80 19.27 -3.99
CA SER A 87 8.02 18.10 -4.43
C SER A 87 8.45 17.63 -5.82
N THR A 88 8.79 18.57 -6.72
CA THR A 88 9.29 18.25 -8.06
C THR A 88 10.60 17.46 -8.00
N ASP A 89 11.56 17.88 -7.19
CA ASP A 89 12.84 17.20 -7.07
C ASP A 89 12.68 15.77 -6.52
N VAL A 90 11.80 15.58 -5.53
CA VAL A 90 11.52 14.25 -4.98
C VAL A 90 10.86 13.34 -6.01
N LEU A 91 9.92 13.85 -6.81
CA LEU A 91 9.32 13.08 -7.91
C LEU A 91 10.33 12.75 -9.02
N LEU A 92 11.29 13.63 -9.29
CA LEU A 92 12.38 13.35 -10.22
C LEU A 92 13.32 12.24 -9.73
N LEU A 93 13.41 11.97 -8.43
CA LEU A 93 14.18 10.84 -7.90
C LEU A 93 13.54 9.50 -8.32
N LEU A 94 12.22 9.43 -8.48
CA LEU A 94 11.53 8.25 -9.03
C LEU A 94 12.00 7.94 -10.45
N GLN A 95 12.02 8.96 -11.31
CA GLN A 95 12.46 8.81 -12.70
C GLN A 95 13.94 8.41 -12.82
N ARG A 96 14.75 8.80 -11.86
CA ARG A 96 16.18 8.44 -11.79
C ARG A 96 16.43 7.06 -11.18
N GLY A 97 15.39 6.35 -10.73
CA GLY A 97 15.51 5.02 -10.16
C GLY A 97 16.08 4.97 -8.73
N TYR A 98 16.03 6.07 -7.98
CA TYR A 98 16.51 6.12 -6.60
C TYR A 98 15.50 5.64 -5.57
N VAL A 99 14.31 5.27 -5.98
CA VAL A 99 13.23 4.82 -5.07
C VAL A 99 12.89 3.37 -5.38
N ASP A 100 13.06 2.49 -4.41
CA ASP A 100 12.83 1.05 -4.56
C ASP A 100 11.34 0.72 -4.48
N ILE A 101 10.66 1.27 -3.47
CA ILE A 101 9.29 0.93 -3.13
C ILE A 101 8.40 2.16 -3.11
N GLY A 102 7.29 2.12 -3.83
CA GLY A 102 6.14 2.97 -3.64
C GLY A 102 5.13 2.28 -2.72
N PHE A 103 4.75 2.93 -1.63
CA PHE A 103 3.85 2.34 -0.66
C PHE A 103 2.61 3.22 -0.45
N MET A 104 1.44 2.73 -0.88
CA MET A 104 0.20 3.51 -0.87
C MET A 104 -1.04 2.65 -0.61
N GLY A 105 -2.18 3.29 -0.48
CA GLY A 105 -3.50 2.68 -0.48
C GLY A 105 -4.31 3.09 -1.72
N GLY A 106 -5.57 2.66 -1.77
CA GLY A 106 -6.50 3.02 -2.84
C GLY A 106 -7.95 2.84 -2.38
N ALA A 107 -8.89 3.43 -3.12
CA ALA A 107 -10.32 3.20 -2.88
C ALA A 107 -10.82 1.91 -3.55
N GLN A 108 -10.30 1.61 -4.74
CA GLN A 108 -10.50 0.35 -5.44
C GLN A 108 -9.17 -0.19 -5.96
N ILE A 109 -9.08 -1.51 -6.05
CA ILE A 109 -8.02 -2.26 -6.72
C ILE A 109 -8.65 -3.35 -7.56
N ASP A 110 -8.14 -3.59 -8.78
CA ASP A 110 -8.60 -4.70 -9.61
C ASP A 110 -7.65 -5.90 -9.63
N GLN A 111 -8.05 -6.93 -10.35
CA GLN A 111 -7.29 -8.17 -10.46
C GLN A 111 -5.88 -8.02 -11.05
N PHE A 112 -5.56 -6.89 -11.67
CA PHE A 112 -4.24 -6.57 -12.22
C PHE A 112 -3.48 -5.54 -11.38
N GLY A 113 -4.03 -5.19 -10.21
CA GLY A 113 -3.42 -4.24 -9.29
C GLY A 113 -3.55 -2.77 -9.71
N ASN A 114 -4.38 -2.45 -10.69
CA ASN A 114 -4.68 -1.06 -11.00
C ASN A 114 -5.44 -0.43 -9.83
N LEU A 115 -5.08 0.79 -9.45
CA LEU A 115 -5.69 1.50 -8.34
C LEU A 115 -6.58 2.63 -8.82
N ASN A 116 -7.70 2.82 -8.15
CA ASN A 116 -8.56 3.98 -8.30
C ASN A 116 -8.60 4.80 -7.01
N SER A 117 -8.30 6.08 -7.14
CA SER A 117 -8.40 7.10 -6.09
C SER A 117 -9.07 8.38 -6.61
N SER A 118 -9.71 8.33 -7.78
CA SER A 118 -10.26 9.51 -8.47
C SER A 118 -11.76 9.64 -8.33
N PHE A 119 -12.52 8.59 -8.61
CA PHE A 119 -13.99 8.58 -8.47
C PHE A 119 -14.55 7.16 -8.52
N ILE A 120 -15.74 6.97 -7.96
CA ILE A 120 -16.51 5.72 -8.03
C ILE A 120 -17.76 5.98 -8.86
N GLY A 121 -18.09 5.04 -9.74
CA GLY A 121 -19.21 5.08 -10.64
C GLY A 121 -18.85 5.54 -12.05
N ASP A 122 -19.88 5.65 -12.91
CA ASP A 122 -19.74 5.98 -14.32
C ASP A 122 -19.84 7.50 -14.57
N LEU A 123 -18.99 8.00 -15.47
CA LEU A 123 -19.03 9.38 -15.96
C LEU A 123 -20.00 9.55 -17.16
N SER A 124 -20.58 8.47 -17.69
CA SER A 124 -21.46 8.48 -18.87
C SER A 124 -22.89 8.99 -18.60
N GLY A 125 -23.24 9.27 -17.35
CA GLY A 125 -24.53 9.84 -16.98
C GLY A 125 -24.77 11.23 -17.60
N ALA A 126 -26.03 11.63 -17.72
CA ALA A 126 -26.50 12.86 -18.43
C ALA A 126 -25.82 14.18 -18.00
N ILE A 127 -24.99 14.17 -16.97
CA ILE A 127 -24.26 15.32 -16.44
C ILE A 127 -22.75 15.04 -16.29
N GLY A 128 -22.26 13.82 -16.64
CA GLY A 128 -20.84 13.42 -16.48
C GLY A 128 -20.34 13.49 -15.03
N ARG A 129 -21.22 13.30 -14.05
CA ARG A 129 -20.85 13.33 -12.62
C ARG A 129 -20.74 11.93 -12.05
N PRO A 130 -19.60 11.57 -11.43
CA PRO A 130 -19.45 10.29 -10.75
C PRO A 130 -20.37 10.22 -9.52
N ALA A 131 -20.74 8.99 -9.12
CA ALA A 131 -21.51 8.75 -7.88
C ALA A 131 -20.75 9.26 -6.65
N THR A 132 -19.42 9.08 -6.63
CA THR A 132 -18.55 9.58 -5.56
C THR A 132 -17.26 10.15 -6.14
N ARG A 133 -16.96 11.41 -5.84
CA ARG A 133 -15.67 12.02 -6.14
C ARG A 133 -14.69 11.72 -5.01
N LEU A 134 -13.48 11.29 -5.36
CA LEU A 134 -12.37 11.04 -4.45
C LEU A 134 -11.30 12.14 -4.63
N PRO A 135 -10.36 12.27 -3.67
CA PRO A 135 -9.36 13.36 -3.70
C PRO A 135 -8.32 13.23 -4.82
N GLY A 136 -8.21 12.08 -5.46
CA GLY A 136 -7.13 11.76 -6.39
C GLY A 136 -5.95 11.08 -5.68
N THR A 137 -4.80 11.02 -6.33
CA THR A 137 -3.64 10.29 -5.83
C THR A 137 -2.38 11.17 -5.63
N GLY A 138 -2.43 12.46 -5.94
CA GLY A 138 -1.22 13.27 -5.99
C GLY A 138 -0.17 12.66 -6.93
N GLY A 139 1.05 12.43 -6.45
CA GLY A 139 2.14 11.76 -7.18
C GLY A 139 1.99 10.25 -7.33
N GLY A 140 0.89 9.64 -6.88
CA GLY A 140 0.72 8.18 -6.89
C GLY A 140 0.71 7.54 -8.29
N ASN A 141 0.39 8.31 -9.34
CA ASN A 141 0.56 7.84 -10.72
C ASN A 141 2.04 7.66 -11.09
N ASP A 142 2.88 8.63 -10.77
CA ASP A 142 4.33 8.56 -11.03
C ASP A 142 4.97 7.46 -10.17
N ILE A 143 4.58 7.39 -8.89
CA ILE A 143 5.06 6.34 -7.97
C ILE A 143 4.74 4.96 -8.55
N ALA A 144 3.48 4.70 -8.95
CA ALA A 144 3.05 3.43 -9.49
C ALA A 144 3.68 3.10 -10.86
N SER A 145 4.02 4.13 -11.63
CA SER A 145 4.65 3.95 -12.95
C SER A 145 6.14 3.61 -12.84
N LEU A 146 6.84 4.07 -11.80
CA LEU A 146 8.29 4.13 -11.73
C LEU A 146 8.92 3.27 -10.63
N THR A 147 8.14 2.79 -9.64
CA THR A 147 8.64 1.99 -8.51
C THR A 147 7.95 0.63 -8.41
N GLN A 148 8.53 -0.28 -7.60
CA GLN A 148 7.80 -1.46 -7.16
C GLN A 148 6.76 -1.07 -6.11
N MET A 149 5.51 -1.45 -6.34
CA MET A 149 4.37 -1.03 -5.51
C MET A 149 4.02 -2.04 -4.43
N ILE A 150 3.92 -1.55 -3.20
CA ILE A 150 3.19 -2.23 -2.12
C ILE A 150 1.89 -1.47 -1.88
N VAL A 151 0.79 -2.19 -1.81
CA VAL A 151 -0.53 -1.63 -1.48
C VAL A 151 -1.02 -2.24 -0.18
N ALA A 152 -1.43 -1.40 0.77
CA ALA A 152 -2.08 -1.83 2.01
C ALA A 152 -3.49 -1.27 2.10
N MET A 153 -4.48 -2.15 2.23
CA MET A 153 -5.89 -1.76 2.32
C MET A 153 -6.76 -2.85 2.94
N LYS A 154 -7.90 -2.45 3.53
CA LYS A 154 -8.90 -3.41 4.02
C LYS A 154 -9.48 -4.22 2.87
N HIS A 155 -9.66 -5.52 3.08
CA HIS A 155 -10.21 -6.44 2.09
C HIS A 155 -11.74 -6.43 2.11
N GLU A 156 -12.32 -5.67 1.20
CA GLU A 156 -13.77 -5.51 1.07
C GLU A 156 -14.16 -5.66 -0.40
N LYS A 157 -15.25 -6.37 -0.68
CA LYS A 157 -15.72 -6.64 -2.06
C LYS A 157 -15.91 -5.37 -2.90
N ARG A 158 -16.33 -4.27 -2.27
CA ARG A 158 -16.47 -2.96 -2.94
C ARG A 158 -15.13 -2.31 -3.32
N ARG A 159 -14.02 -2.78 -2.72
CA ARG A 159 -12.66 -2.31 -3.00
C ARG A 159 -11.92 -3.23 -3.96
N PHE A 160 -12.09 -4.55 -3.82
CA PHE A 160 -11.48 -5.56 -4.69
C PHE A 160 -12.45 -5.87 -5.83
N VAL A 161 -12.37 -5.10 -6.91
CA VAL A 161 -13.30 -5.12 -8.04
C VAL A 161 -12.70 -5.84 -9.24
N ASN A 162 -13.52 -6.41 -10.13
CA ASN A 162 -13.02 -7.06 -11.34
C ASN A 162 -12.24 -6.08 -12.24
N ARG A 163 -12.73 -4.84 -12.34
CA ARG A 163 -12.08 -3.72 -13.02
C ARG A 163 -12.38 -2.45 -12.24
N VAL A 164 -11.35 -1.62 -12.03
CA VAL A 164 -11.55 -0.30 -11.41
C VAL A 164 -12.36 0.63 -12.31
N ASP A 165 -13.16 1.50 -11.72
CA ASP A 165 -13.99 2.46 -12.47
C ASP A 165 -13.12 3.48 -13.22
N PHE A 166 -11.93 3.75 -12.69
CA PHE A 166 -10.91 4.59 -13.31
C PHE A 166 -9.50 4.16 -12.87
N VAL A 167 -8.54 4.11 -13.79
CA VAL A 167 -7.14 3.83 -13.46
C VAL A 167 -6.46 5.14 -13.07
N THR A 168 -6.36 5.39 -11.77
CA THR A 168 -5.60 6.55 -11.26
C THR A 168 -4.11 6.23 -11.19
N SER A 169 -3.76 5.03 -10.72
CA SER A 169 -2.37 4.55 -10.61
C SER A 169 -2.27 3.18 -11.28
N PRO A 170 -1.40 3.01 -12.30
CA PRO A 170 -1.35 1.78 -13.08
C PRO A 170 -0.70 0.64 -12.30
N GLY A 171 -1.39 -0.51 -12.29
CA GLY A 171 -0.79 -1.81 -11.98
C GLY A 171 -0.23 -2.47 -13.24
N PHE A 172 -0.72 -3.67 -13.53
CA PHE A 172 -0.39 -4.39 -14.77
C PHE A 172 -1.40 -4.16 -15.91
N LEU A 173 -2.21 -3.10 -15.83
CA LEU A 173 -3.23 -2.68 -16.81
C LEU A 173 -4.23 -3.79 -17.15
N CYS A 174 -4.07 -4.46 -18.29
CA CYS A 174 -4.90 -5.59 -18.71
C CYS A 174 -4.20 -6.96 -18.50
N GLY A 175 -3.10 -6.97 -17.78
CA GLY A 175 -2.30 -8.17 -17.52
C GLY A 175 -1.26 -8.47 -18.60
N ALA A 176 -0.59 -9.61 -18.49
CA ALA A 176 0.48 -10.06 -19.38
C ALA A 176 1.49 -8.93 -19.69
N GLU A 177 1.73 -8.62 -20.97
CA GLU A 177 2.69 -7.61 -21.41
C GLU A 177 2.11 -6.19 -21.53
N SER A 178 0.81 -5.99 -21.25
CA SER A 178 0.11 -4.73 -21.53
C SER A 178 0.74 -3.51 -20.84
N ARG A 179 1.34 -3.68 -19.66
CA ARG A 179 2.09 -2.62 -18.97
C ARG A 179 3.32 -2.19 -19.80
N ARG A 180 4.10 -3.15 -20.32
CA ARG A 180 5.28 -2.88 -21.15
C ARG A 180 4.90 -2.27 -22.50
N GLU A 181 3.84 -2.78 -23.13
CA GLU A 181 3.29 -2.24 -24.38
C GLU A 181 2.82 -0.78 -24.23
N ALA A 182 2.32 -0.41 -23.05
CA ALA A 182 1.99 0.97 -22.72
C ALA A 182 3.21 1.87 -22.40
N GLY A 183 4.43 1.36 -22.50
CA GLY A 183 5.66 2.11 -22.22
C GLY A 183 6.04 2.19 -20.73
N LEU A 184 5.32 1.51 -19.84
CA LEU A 184 5.60 1.46 -18.40
C LEU A 184 6.63 0.36 -18.11
N ILE A 185 7.89 0.61 -18.43
CA ILE A 185 8.99 -0.37 -18.37
C ILE A 185 9.57 -0.54 -16.95
N ALA A 186 9.41 0.45 -16.09
CA ALA A 186 9.88 0.40 -14.71
C ALA A 186 8.76 -0.01 -13.73
N GLY A 187 9.13 -0.44 -12.53
CA GLY A 187 8.22 -0.71 -11.43
C GLY A 187 7.21 -1.83 -11.69
N GLY A 188 6.03 -1.65 -11.14
CA GLY A 188 4.92 -2.60 -11.19
C GLY A 188 4.47 -3.06 -9.80
N MET A 189 3.40 -3.83 -9.77
CA MET A 189 2.86 -4.32 -8.50
C MET A 189 3.75 -5.41 -7.91
N TYR A 190 4.21 -5.20 -6.68
CA TYR A 190 5.00 -6.18 -5.94
C TYR A 190 4.14 -6.98 -4.98
N ARG A 191 3.41 -6.31 -4.07
CA ARG A 191 2.55 -6.97 -3.07
C ARG A 191 1.29 -6.16 -2.79
N VAL A 192 0.23 -6.86 -2.44
CA VAL A 192 -0.97 -6.29 -1.83
C VAL A 192 -1.16 -6.95 -0.47
N VAL A 193 -1.21 -6.16 0.58
CA VAL A 193 -1.42 -6.59 1.96
C VAL A 193 -2.82 -6.18 2.38
N THR A 194 -3.55 -7.12 2.94
CA THR A 194 -4.90 -6.87 3.47
C THR A 194 -5.01 -7.38 4.90
N ASP A 195 -6.16 -7.20 5.51
CA ASP A 195 -6.49 -7.81 6.79
C ASP A 195 -6.89 -9.30 6.68
N LEU A 196 -7.00 -9.85 5.45
CA LEU A 196 -7.31 -11.26 5.21
C LEU A 196 -6.10 -12.07 4.73
N GLY A 197 -5.15 -11.46 4.05
CA GLY A 197 -4.00 -12.18 3.50
C GLY A 197 -3.02 -11.31 2.75
N LEU A 198 -1.99 -11.99 2.25
CA LEU A 198 -0.92 -11.42 1.43
C LEU A 198 -1.09 -11.89 -0.02
N PHE A 199 -1.01 -10.94 -0.95
CA PHE A 199 -1.16 -11.19 -2.38
C PHE A 199 0.09 -10.79 -3.13
N GLY A 200 0.41 -11.57 -4.14
CA GLY A 200 1.33 -11.24 -5.22
C GLY A 200 0.61 -11.27 -6.56
N PHE A 201 1.38 -11.48 -7.62
CA PHE A 201 0.86 -11.52 -8.98
C PHE A 201 1.45 -12.72 -9.73
N ASP A 202 0.61 -13.43 -10.47
CA ASP A 202 1.05 -14.51 -11.34
C ASP A 202 2.01 -13.99 -12.42
N GLU A 203 3.10 -14.72 -12.66
CA GLU A 203 4.19 -14.24 -13.52
C GLU A 203 3.79 -14.05 -14.98
N ARG A 204 2.85 -14.84 -15.48
CA ARG A 204 2.44 -14.82 -16.90
C ARG A 204 1.23 -13.93 -17.13
N SER A 205 0.16 -14.19 -16.40
CA SER A 205 -1.10 -13.46 -16.56
C SER A 205 -1.10 -12.10 -15.89
N LYS A 206 -0.20 -11.88 -14.92
CA LYS A 206 -0.18 -10.70 -14.06
C LYS A 206 -1.47 -10.51 -13.26
N ARG A 207 -2.26 -11.58 -13.08
CA ARG A 207 -3.43 -11.56 -12.20
C ARG A 207 -2.99 -11.65 -10.74
N MET A 208 -3.71 -10.93 -9.89
CA MET A 208 -3.53 -10.98 -8.43
C MET A 208 -3.73 -12.40 -7.92
N GLN A 209 -2.78 -12.89 -7.12
CA GLN A 209 -2.74 -14.23 -6.58
C GLN A 209 -2.62 -14.20 -5.07
N LEU A 210 -3.50 -14.89 -4.36
CA LEU A 210 -3.38 -15.10 -2.92
C LEU A 210 -2.16 -15.97 -2.64
N GLN A 211 -1.20 -15.45 -1.86
CA GLN A 211 0.07 -16.11 -1.54
C GLN A 211 0.19 -16.56 -0.09
N ALA A 212 -0.55 -15.94 0.83
CA ALA A 212 -0.65 -16.39 2.21
C ALA A 212 -1.98 -15.91 2.83
N LEU A 213 -2.52 -16.70 3.74
CA LEU A 213 -3.66 -16.32 4.59
C LEU A 213 -3.16 -15.74 5.91
N HIS A 214 -3.94 -14.85 6.51
CA HIS A 214 -3.70 -14.48 7.90
C HIS A 214 -4.34 -15.50 8.87
N PRO A 215 -3.90 -15.55 10.14
CA PRO A 215 -4.40 -16.51 11.11
C PRO A 215 -5.93 -16.47 11.24
N GLY A 216 -6.56 -17.64 11.12
CA GLY A 216 -8.02 -17.81 11.25
C GLY A 216 -8.83 -17.43 10.01
N VAL A 217 -8.19 -17.01 8.92
CA VAL A 217 -8.84 -16.69 7.64
C VAL A 217 -8.88 -17.92 6.74
N THR A 218 -9.97 -18.09 5.98
CA THR A 218 -10.13 -19.15 4.97
C THR A 218 -10.15 -18.58 3.56
N VAL A 219 -9.80 -19.40 2.56
CA VAL A 219 -9.87 -19.01 1.13
C VAL A 219 -11.29 -18.59 0.76
N GLY A 220 -12.33 -19.26 1.30
CA GLY A 220 -13.72 -18.90 1.06
C GLY A 220 -14.05 -17.46 1.49
N GLN A 221 -13.62 -17.06 2.68
CA GLN A 221 -13.80 -15.69 3.17
C GLN A 221 -13.12 -14.66 2.28
N VAL A 222 -11.90 -14.95 1.80
CA VAL A 222 -11.18 -14.09 0.87
C VAL A 222 -11.95 -13.97 -0.45
N GLN A 223 -12.42 -15.10 -1.03
CA GLN A 223 -13.18 -15.10 -2.27
C GLN A 223 -14.52 -14.35 -2.15
N GLU A 224 -15.25 -14.51 -1.06
CA GLU A 224 -16.50 -13.77 -0.80
C GLU A 224 -16.31 -12.28 -0.73
N SER A 225 -15.14 -11.84 -0.23
CA SER A 225 -14.73 -10.44 -0.10
C SER A 225 -14.05 -9.89 -1.36
N THR A 226 -13.89 -10.70 -2.42
CA THR A 226 -13.25 -10.34 -3.70
C THR A 226 -14.28 -10.29 -4.82
N GLY A 227 -14.24 -9.27 -5.66
CA GLY A 227 -15.14 -9.05 -6.79
C GLY A 227 -14.72 -9.74 -8.10
N PHE A 228 -13.69 -10.57 -8.07
CA PHE A 228 -13.18 -11.37 -9.20
C PHE A 228 -12.80 -12.76 -8.74
N GLU A 229 -12.64 -13.69 -9.68
CA GLU A 229 -12.17 -15.04 -9.40
C GLU A 229 -10.73 -15.01 -8.89
N LEU A 230 -10.54 -15.53 -7.68
CA LEU A 230 -9.26 -15.51 -6.97
C LEU A 230 -8.31 -16.58 -7.55
N VAL A 231 -7.12 -16.16 -7.94
CA VAL A 231 -6.01 -17.09 -8.19
C VAL A 231 -5.35 -17.40 -6.85
N VAL A 232 -5.17 -18.68 -6.55
CA VAL A 232 -4.57 -19.14 -5.29
C VAL A 232 -3.23 -19.81 -5.59
N ALA A 233 -2.18 -19.50 -4.84
CA ALA A 233 -0.91 -20.17 -4.96
C ALA A 233 -1.02 -21.66 -4.58
N PRO A 234 -0.25 -22.55 -5.24
CA PRO A 234 -0.27 -23.97 -4.92
C PRO A 234 0.07 -24.26 -3.45
N ASP A 235 1.08 -23.57 -2.93
CA ASP A 235 1.46 -23.59 -1.51
C ASP A 235 0.91 -22.33 -0.86
N LEU A 236 -0.10 -22.50 -0.01
CA LEU A 236 -0.77 -21.38 0.66
C LEU A 236 -0.50 -21.43 2.17
N PRO A 237 0.61 -20.82 2.64
CA PRO A 237 0.94 -20.77 4.06
C PRO A 237 0.01 -19.82 4.82
N VAL A 238 0.01 -19.96 6.14
CA VAL A 238 -0.56 -18.99 7.06
C VAL A 238 0.58 -18.11 7.59
N THR A 239 0.39 -16.81 7.59
CA THR A 239 1.39 -15.86 8.12
C THR A 239 1.50 -15.98 9.63
N ASP A 240 2.68 -15.77 10.18
CA ASP A 240 2.86 -15.65 11.62
C ASP A 240 2.11 -14.41 12.16
N PRO A 241 1.37 -14.55 13.26
CA PRO A 241 0.69 -13.41 13.88
C PRO A 241 1.71 -12.34 14.33
N PRO A 242 1.26 -11.09 14.56
CA PRO A 242 2.10 -10.08 15.16
C PRO A 242 2.68 -10.54 16.50
N THR A 243 3.97 -10.36 16.69
CA THR A 243 4.64 -10.64 17.97
C THR A 243 4.33 -9.56 19.02
N ALA A 244 4.52 -9.89 20.29
CA ALA A 244 4.35 -8.92 21.38
C ALA A 244 5.29 -7.71 21.23
N GLY A 245 6.52 -7.93 20.72
CA GLY A 245 7.48 -6.85 20.47
C GLY A 245 7.04 -5.91 19.34
N GLU A 246 6.54 -6.46 18.23
CA GLU A 246 6.01 -5.66 17.11
C GLU A 246 4.79 -4.84 17.54
N LEU A 247 3.86 -5.43 18.30
CA LEU A 247 2.69 -4.73 18.81
C LEU A 247 3.07 -3.63 19.81
N ALA A 248 4.03 -3.89 20.69
CA ALA A 248 4.51 -2.88 21.65
C ALA A 248 5.15 -1.69 20.92
N ALA A 249 6.00 -1.95 19.92
CA ALA A 249 6.62 -0.91 19.10
C ALA A 249 5.57 -0.12 18.29
N LEU A 250 4.60 -0.81 17.68
CA LEU A 250 3.51 -0.20 16.92
C LEU A 250 2.66 0.74 17.80
N ARG A 251 2.23 0.24 18.97
CA ARG A 251 1.40 1.00 19.91
C ARG A 251 2.16 2.17 20.55
N HIS A 252 3.47 2.06 20.68
CA HIS A 252 4.31 3.17 21.08
C HIS A 252 4.41 4.25 19.99
N LEU A 253 4.43 3.87 18.71
CA LEU A 253 4.42 4.80 17.58
C LEU A 253 3.07 5.50 17.41
N ASP A 254 1.97 4.78 17.59
CA ASP A 254 0.58 5.25 17.40
C ASP A 254 -0.26 5.12 18.69
N PRO A 255 0.13 5.81 19.79
CA PRO A 255 -0.54 5.69 21.07
C PRO A 255 -2.00 6.19 21.03
N ASP A 256 -2.27 7.17 20.19
CA ASP A 256 -3.60 7.76 20.00
C ASP A 256 -4.45 7.00 18.96
N ARG A 257 -3.92 5.90 18.41
CA ARG A 257 -4.57 5.09 17.38
C ARG A 257 -5.02 5.87 16.15
N LEU A 258 -4.22 6.84 15.74
CA LEU A 258 -4.52 7.70 14.58
C LEU A 258 -4.75 6.87 13.31
N TYR A 259 -3.99 5.78 13.12
CA TYR A 259 -4.05 4.92 11.94
C TYR A 259 -4.48 3.47 12.26
N THR A 260 -4.53 3.09 13.55
CA THR A 260 -4.86 1.72 13.99
C THR A 260 -6.22 1.61 14.68
N ALA A 261 -7.03 2.67 14.67
CA ALA A 261 -8.39 2.68 15.20
C ALA A 261 -9.33 1.71 14.45
#